data_3ab2a87fe3a9655a9753b992cf34617c
#
_entry.id   3ab2a87fe3a9655a9753b992cf34617c
#
_cell.length_a   1.000
_cell.length_b   1.000
_cell.length_c   1.000
_cell.angle_alpha   90.00
_cell.angle_beta   90.00
_cell.angle_gamma   90.00
#
_symmetry.space_group_name_H-M   'P 1'
#
loop_
_entity.id
_entity.type
_entity.pdbx_description
1 polymer ?
#
loop_
_entity_poly.entity_id
_entity_poly.type
_entity_poly.pdbx_seq_one_letter_code
_entity_poly.pdbx_strand_id
1 'polypeptide(L)'
;VVGVERDNYFNAGMIVINCEQFRKNHVLEQFMELLQMYNFVVTQDEDYLNLICHNKVCWLPQKWNVEVFGTLACPENEICVLHYIMVSKPWHYRDCRMQDYFWRYAKETPVYDEIMEVLDSYTDEERKRDAESCDRLLQTAKDETANENNYMNLVRAGKLKSRDRLEVLEKIARYEREGRFSEDVEEDPPTRELKPNEIDYLRKKLKSKIKTKLTYKVARGFLNRIIENKQLIIKDVI
;
A
#
# COMPACT_ATOMS: atom_id res chain seq x y z
N VAL A 1 16.97 -11.14 1.79
CA VAL A 1 17.20 -9.76 1.37
C VAL A 1 16.84 -8.79 2.48
N VAL A 2 15.61 -8.81 2.99
CA VAL A 2 15.11 -7.87 4.01
C VAL A 2 15.61 -8.20 5.43
N GLY A 3 16.00 -9.45 5.70
CA GLY A 3 16.48 -9.88 7.02
C GLY A 3 15.36 -10.39 7.94
N VAL A 4 14.17 -10.56 7.41
CA VAL A 4 13.05 -11.21 8.07
C VAL A 4 12.94 -12.64 7.55
N GLU A 5 12.76 -13.60 8.44
CA GLU A 5 12.53 -14.99 8.06
C GLU A 5 11.22 -15.12 7.30
N ARG A 6 11.17 -16.05 6.33
CA ARG A 6 10.02 -16.22 5.45
C ARG A 6 8.70 -16.39 6.22
N ASP A 7 8.72 -17.21 7.28
CA ASP A 7 7.53 -17.52 8.06
C ASP A 7 7.08 -16.36 8.97
N ASN A 8 7.96 -15.36 9.13
CA ASN A 8 7.71 -14.13 9.90
C ASN A 8 7.49 -12.91 8.99
N TYR A 9 7.49 -13.12 7.67
CA TYR A 9 7.24 -12.08 6.69
C TYR A 9 5.75 -12.01 6.36
N PHE A 10 5.10 -10.91 6.69
CA PHE A 10 3.67 -10.73 6.46
C PHE A 10 3.38 -10.07 5.11
N ASN A 11 2.27 -10.50 4.49
CA ASN A 11 1.71 -9.85 3.32
C ASN A 11 0.89 -8.62 3.75
N ALA A 12 1.08 -7.49 3.05
CA ALA A 12 0.44 -6.22 3.36
C ALA A 12 -0.94 -6.05 2.69
N GLY A 13 -1.51 -7.08 2.07
CA GLY A 13 -2.83 -7.01 1.41
C GLY A 13 -3.99 -6.78 2.37
N MET A 14 -3.85 -7.21 3.63
CA MET A 14 -4.80 -6.93 4.71
C MET A 14 -4.05 -6.60 5.99
N ILE A 15 -4.11 -5.35 6.41
CA ILE A 15 -3.44 -4.87 7.63
C ILE A 15 -4.46 -4.22 8.56
N VAL A 16 -4.44 -4.62 9.83
CA VAL A 16 -5.12 -3.91 10.91
C VAL A 16 -4.06 -3.22 11.76
N ILE A 17 -4.10 -1.90 11.77
CA ILE A 17 -3.09 -1.08 12.43
C ILE A 17 -3.62 -0.63 13.80
N ASN A 18 -2.89 -0.95 14.88
CA ASN A 18 -3.06 -0.26 16.15
C ASN A 18 -2.42 1.13 16.02
N CYS A 19 -3.22 2.13 15.70
CA CYS A 19 -2.75 3.48 15.41
C CYS A 19 -2.01 4.13 16.59
N GLU A 20 -2.39 3.83 17.82
CA GLU A 20 -1.69 4.32 19.03
C GLU A 20 -0.27 3.75 19.08
N GLN A 21 -0.14 2.42 18.97
CA GLN A 21 1.17 1.78 18.96
C GLN A 21 2.01 2.16 17.73
N PHE A 22 1.37 2.38 16.60
CA PHE A 22 2.03 2.81 15.37
C PHE A 22 2.68 4.18 15.56
N ARG A 23 1.95 5.14 16.14
CA ARG A 23 2.47 6.46 16.50
C ARG A 23 3.55 6.39 17.58
N LYS A 24 3.25 5.69 18.69
CA LYS A 24 4.20 5.53 19.81
C LYS A 24 5.53 4.92 19.41
N ASN A 25 5.53 4.02 18.42
CA ASN A 25 6.75 3.41 17.89
C ASN A 25 7.33 4.18 16.69
N HIS A 26 6.79 5.34 16.33
CA HIS A 26 7.27 6.18 15.21
C HIS A 26 7.47 5.38 13.92
N VAL A 27 6.50 4.52 13.59
CA VAL A 27 6.63 3.60 12.44
C VAL A 27 6.73 4.37 11.13
N LEU A 28 5.94 5.45 10.99
CA LEU A 28 5.98 6.29 9.78
C LEU A 28 7.33 6.98 9.62
N GLU A 29 7.87 7.52 10.68
CA GLU A 29 9.17 8.21 10.68
C GLU A 29 10.29 7.21 10.33
N GLN A 30 10.26 6.01 10.92
CA GLN A 30 11.20 4.95 10.58
C GLN A 30 11.09 4.53 9.10
N PHE A 31 9.88 4.45 8.57
CA PHE A 31 9.63 4.16 7.16
C PHE A 31 10.25 5.24 6.26
N MET A 32 10.00 6.51 6.57
CA MET A 32 10.54 7.64 5.80
C MET A 32 12.06 7.70 5.82
N GLU A 33 12.70 7.38 6.94
CA GLU A 33 14.15 7.34 7.06
C GLU A 33 14.73 6.15 6.27
N LEU A 34 14.10 4.97 6.35
CA LEU A 34 14.52 3.80 5.58
C LEU A 34 14.45 4.04 4.08
N LEU A 35 13.43 4.77 3.59
CA LEU A 35 13.32 5.17 2.18
C LEU A 35 14.53 5.99 1.70
N GLN A 36 15.18 6.75 2.60
CA GLN A 36 16.38 7.52 2.27
C GLN A 36 17.65 6.67 2.32
N MET A 37 17.64 5.59 3.11
CA MET A 37 18.80 4.73 3.32
C MET A 37 18.93 3.64 2.28
N TYR A 38 17.82 3.02 1.89
CA TYR A 38 17.80 1.88 0.98
C TYR A 38 16.49 1.82 0.20
N ASN A 39 16.57 1.51 -1.09
CA ASN A 39 15.42 1.36 -1.96
C ASN A 39 15.11 -0.13 -2.18
N PHE A 40 14.08 -0.65 -1.48
CA PHE A 40 13.56 -1.98 -1.75
C PHE A 40 12.78 -2.00 -3.07
N VAL A 41 13.13 -2.93 -3.96
CA VAL A 41 12.63 -2.92 -5.34
C VAL A 41 11.65 -4.05 -5.65
N VAL A 42 11.46 -5.02 -4.73
CA VAL A 42 10.61 -6.19 -4.97
C VAL A 42 9.19 -5.94 -4.51
N THR A 43 8.96 -5.89 -3.21
CA THR A 43 7.62 -5.69 -2.63
C THR A 43 7.44 -4.30 -1.99
N GLN A 44 8.42 -3.45 -2.16
CA GLN A 44 8.38 -2.03 -1.80
C GLN A 44 7.91 -1.78 -0.35
N ASP A 45 6.73 -1.18 -0.17
CA ASP A 45 6.16 -0.83 1.14
C ASP A 45 6.08 -2.02 2.10
N GLU A 46 5.80 -3.21 1.59
CA GLU A 46 5.76 -4.45 2.37
C GLU A 46 7.13 -4.80 2.96
N ASP A 47 8.21 -4.63 2.18
CA ASP A 47 9.59 -4.86 2.65
C ASP A 47 9.94 -3.92 3.81
N TYR A 48 9.62 -2.63 3.71
CA TYR A 48 9.86 -1.64 4.75
C TYR A 48 9.08 -1.96 6.02
N LEU A 49 7.78 -2.25 5.89
CA LEU A 49 6.92 -2.56 7.03
C LEU A 49 7.36 -3.84 7.74
N ASN A 50 7.73 -4.87 6.99
CA ASN A 50 8.26 -6.10 7.56
C ASN A 50 9.55 -5.87 8.35
N LEU A 51 10.45 -5.02 7.84
CA LEU A 51 11.69 -4.67 8.54
C LEU A 51 11.43 -3.90 9.84
N ILE A 52 10.49 -2.96 9.83
CA ILE A 52 10.20 -2.11 11.00
C ILE A 52 9.37 -2.85 12.04
N CYS A 53 8.39 -3.64 11.58
CA CYS A 53 7.35 -4.21 12.43
C CYS A 53 7.56 -5.70 12.76
N HIS A 54 8.59 -6.36 12.24
CA HIS A 54 8.83 -7.75 12.58
C HIS A 54 8.91 -7.94 14.11
N ASN A 55 8.41 -9.07 14.61
CA ASN A 55 8.23 -9.35 16.05
C ASN A 55 7.22 -8.46 16.79
N LYS A 56 6.49 -7.59 16.08
CA LYS A 56 5.40 -6.75 16.63
C LYS A 56 4.07 -7.03 15.93
N VAL A 57 3.98 -8.13 15.22
CA VAL A 57 2.83 -8.52 14.40
C VAL A 57 1.96 -9.51 15.15
N CYS A 58 0.65 -9.28 15.13
CA CYS A 58 -0.35 -10.26 15.50
C CYS A 58 -0.95 -10.84 14.22
N TRP A 59 -0.76 -12.15 14.02
CA TRP A 59 -1.21 -12.82 12.80
C TRP A 59 -2.73 -12.96 12.80
N LEU A 60 -3.36 -12.48 11.75
CA LEU A 60 -4.76 -12.77 11.47
C LEU A 60 -4.90 -14.20 10.91
N PRO A 61 -6.01 -14.88 11.18
CA PRO A 61 -6.31 -16.13 10.47
C PRO A 61 -6.32 -15.91 8.94
N GLN A 62 -5.77 -16.85 8.19
CA GLN A 62 -5.59 -16.76 6.74
C GLN A 62 -6.88 -16.42 5.96
N LYS A 63 -8.04 -16.80 6.50
CA LYS A 63 -9.35 -16.46 5.89
C LYS A 63 -9.61 -14.96 5.68
N TRP A 64 -8.86 -14.10 6.36
CA TRP A 64 -8.94 -12.63 6.23
C TRP A 64 -8.07 -12.05 5.12
N ASN A 65 -7.26 -12.86 4.46
CA ASN A 65 -6.45 -12.45 3.31
C ASN A 65 -6.17 -13.65 2.41
N VAL A 66 -7.22 -14.20 1.79
CA VAL A 66 -7.09 -15.37 0.91
C VAL A 66 -6.72 -14.90 -0.49
N GLU A 67 -5.51 -15.20 -0.90
CA GLU A 67 -5.05 -14.96 -2.25
C GLU A 67 -5.73 -15.94 -3.22
N VAL A 68 -6.27 -15.41 -4.32
CA VAL A 68 -6.97 -16.23 -5.33
C VAL A 68 -6.00 -16.92 -6.30
N PHE A 69 -4.80 -17.24 -5.82
CA PHE A 69 -3.74 -17.89 -6.57
C PHE A 69 -3.36 -19.24 -5.95
N GLY A 70 -3.10 -20.25 -6.78
CA GLY A 70 -2.70 -21.57 -6.30
C GLY A 70 -3.78 -22.27 -5.44
N THR A 71 -3.36 -22.92 -4.36
CA THR A 71 -4.26 -23.57 -3.41
C THR A 71 -4.80 -22.57 -2.42
N LEU A 72 -6.13 -22.51 -2.23
CA LEU A 72 -6.74 -21.63 -1.24
C LEU A 72 -6.28 -21.99 0.17
N ALA A 73 -6.05 -20.99 0.98
CA ALA A 73 -5.56 -21.14 2.35
C ALA A 73 -6.61 -21.72 3.32
N CYS A 74 -7.90 -21.68 2.96
CA CYS A 74 -9.00 -22.24 3.72
C CYS A 74 -10.15 -22.66 2.78
N PRO A 75 -11.14 -23.44 3.26
CA PRO A 75 -12.36 -23.74 2.50
C PRO A 75 -13.08 -22.48 2.04
N GLU A 76 -13.65 -22.51 0.84
CA GLU A 76 -14.29 -21.34 0.20
C GLU A 76 -15.38 -20.71 1.08
N ASN A 77 -16.17 -21.52 1.77
CA ASN A 77 -17.24 -21.06 2.66
C ASN A 77 -16.75 -20.39 3.95
N GLU A 78 -15.46 -20.47 4.26
CA GLU A 78 -14.84 -19.80 5.41
C GLU A 78 -14.14 -18.50 5.05
N ILE A 79 -13.99 -18.19 3.77
CA ILE A 79 -13.29 -16.99 3.30
C ILE A 79 -14.04 -15.74 3.76
N CYS A 80 -13.32 -14.85 4.44
CA CYS A 80 -13.82 -13.54 4.85
C CYS A 80 -13.41 -12.44 3.88
N VAL A 81 -12.18 -12.51 3.35
CA VAL A 81 -11.64 -11.52 2.38
C VAL A 81 -10.88 -12.25 1.29
N LEU A 82 -11.24 -11.97 0.04
CA LEU A 82 -10.51 -12.40 -1.16
C LEU A 82 -9.54 -11.29 -1.57
N HIS A 83 -8.29 -11.67 -1.78
CA HIS A 83 -7.26 -10.78 -2.26
C HIS A 83 -6.84 -11.17 -3.69
N TYR A 84 -7.24 -10.36 -4.66
CA TYR A 84 -6.81 -10.50 -6.05
C TYR A 84 -5.42 -9.90 -6.22
N ILE A 85 -4.39 -10.74 -6.05
CA ILE A 85 -2.99 -10.32 -6.10
C ILE A 85 -2.49 -10.16 -7.55
N MET A 86 -1.36 -9.51 -7.71
CA MET A 86 -0.65 -9.33 -8.96
C MET A 86 -1.54 -8.74 -10.08
N VAL A 87 -1.43 -9.26 -11.28
CA VAL A 87 -2.10 -8.76 -12.49
C VAL A 87 -3.47 -9.39 -12.73
N SER A 88 -3.73 -10.59 -12.18
CA SER A 88 -5.00 -11.30 -12.39
C SER A 88 -6.14 -10.65 -11.60
N LYS A 89 -6.74 -9.62 -12.20
CA LYS A 89 -7.81 -8.82 -11.60
C LYS A 89 -9.14 -9.06 -12.33
N PRO A 90 -10.28 -9.20 -11.63
CA PRO A 90 -11.60 -9.40 -12.27
C PRO A 90 -11.97 -8.31 -13.28
N TRP A 91 -11.50 -7.09 -13.10
CA TRP A 91 -11.76 -5.96 -13.99
C TRP A 91 -10.78 -5.82 -15.16
N HIS A 92 -9.85 -6.79 -15.30
CA HIS A 92 -8.96 -6.94 -16.45
C HIS A 92 -9.17 -8.26 -17.19
N TYR A 93 -9.62 -9.31 -16.48
CA TYR A 93 -9.69 -10.66 -17.01
C TYR A 93 -11.05 -11.29 -16.76
N ARG A 94 -11.72 -11.75 -17.84
CA ARG A 94 -13.04 -12.39 -17.77
C ARG A 94 -13.01 -13.80 -17.17
N ASP A 95 -11.85 -14.41 -17.13
CA ASP A 95 -11.58 -15.75 -16.60
C ASP A 95 -10.85 -15.73 -15.25
N CYS A 96 -10.86 -14.59 -14.57
CA CYS A 96 -10.26 -14.48 -13.26
C CYS A 96 -10.97 -15.41 -12.26
N ARG A 97 -10.16 -16.21 -11.56
CA ARG A 97 -10.68 -17.15 -10.54
C ARG A 97 -11.47 -16.40 -9.48
N MET A 98 -12.62 -16.97 -9.07
CA MET A 98 -13.52 -16.42 -8.04
C MET A 98 -14.02 -14.99 -8.33
N GLN A 99 -14.01 -14.56 -9.58
CA GLN A 99 -14.45 -13.23 -10.00
C GLN A 99 -15.91 -12.91 -9.63
N ASP A 100 -16.77 -13.93 -9.49
CA ASP A 100 -18.18 -13.76 -9.15
C ASP A 100 -18.36 -13.04 -7.81
N TYR A 101 -17.47 -13.27 -6.85
CA TYR A 101 -17.46 -12.56 -5.58
C TYR A 101 -17.19 -11.07 -5.77
N PHE A 102 -16.25 -10.71 -6.64
CA PHE A 102 -15.98 -9.31 -6.98
C PHE A 102 -17.18 -8.66 -7.67
N TRP A 103 -17.71 -9.31 -8.72
CA TRP A 103 -18.81 -8.77 -9.51
C TRP A 103 -20.09 -8.63 -8.71
N ARG A 104 -20.33 -9.50 -7.73
CA ARG A 104 -21.46 -9.41 -6.81
C ARG A 104 -21.48 -8.06 -6.10
N TYR A 105 -20.34 -7.59 -5.59
CA TYR A 105 -20.24 -6.30 -4.89
C TYR A 105 -20.06 -5.12 -5.87
N ALA A 106 -19.33 -5.31 -6.94
CA ALA A 106 -19.11 -4.26 -7.93
C ALA A 106 -20.43 -3.72 -8.51
N LYS A 107 -21.42 -4.60 -8.75
CA LYS A 107 -22.76 -4.24 -9.24
C LYS A 107 -23.52 -3.30 -8.32
N GLU A 108 -23.20 -3.28 -7.05
CA GLU A 108 -23.85 -2.41 -6.05
C GLU A 108 -23.15 -1.04 -5.96
N THR A 109 -22.07 -0.85 -6.70
CA THR A 109 -21.31 0.40 -6.68
C THR A 109 -21.72 1.33 -7.82
N PRO A 110 -21.70 2.65 -7.64
CA PRO A 110 -22.03 3.60 -8.70
C PRO A 110 -20.94 3.70 -9.79
N VAL A 111 -19.84 2.94 -9.66
CA VAL A 111 -18.74 2.89 -10.64
C VAL A 111 -18.74 1.56 -11.43
N TYR A 112 -19.83 0.78 -11.31
CA TYR A 112 -19.92 -0.51 -11.99
C TYR A 112 -19.72 -0.42 -13.49
N ASP A 113 -20.42 0.51 -14.15
CA ASP A 113 -20.33 0.68 -15.60
C ASP A 113 -18.92 1.09 -16.03
N GLU A 114 -18.25 1.93 -15.25
CA GLU A 114 -16.85 2.31 -15.50
C GLU A 114 -15.90 1.10 -15.37
N ILE A 115 -16.15 0.22 -14.39
CA ILE A 115 -15.37 -1.01 -14.22
C ILE A 115 -15.60 -1.95 -15.41
N MET A 116 -16.83 -2.06 -15.89
CA MET A 116 -17.15 -2.86 -17.07
C MET A 116 -16.50 -2.29 -18.35
N GLU A 117 -16.48 -0.97 -18.53
CA GLU A 117 -15.75 -0.32 -19.63
C GLU A 117 -14.24 -0.69 -19.60
N VAL A 118 -13.63 -0.78 -18.40
CA VAL A 118 -12.23 -1.22 -18.27
C VAL A 118 -12.06 -2.64 -18.76
N LEU A 119 -12.92 -3.55 -18.27
CA LEU A 119 -12.86 -4.97 -18.64
C LEU A 119 -13.03 -5.16 -20.16
N ASP A 120 -13.99 -4.40 -20.77
CA ASP A 120 -14.29 -4.51 -22.18
C ASP A 120 -13.20 -3.91 -23.08
N SER A 121 -12.51 -2.88 -22.59
CA SER A 121 -11.44 -2.20 -23.32
C SER A 121 -10.05 -2.75 -23.05
N TYR A 122 -9.92 -3.75 -22.17
CA TYR A 122 -8.60 -4.31 -21.83
C TYR A 122 -8.05 -5.17 -22.95
N THR A 123 -7.00 -4.66 -23.58
CA THR A 123 -6.44 -5.20 -24.84
C THR A 123 -5.49 -6.39 -24.63
N ASP A 124 -5.21 -7.12 -25.70
CA ASP A 124 -4.22 -8.20 -25.67
C ASP A 124 -2.80 -7.66 -25.44
N GLU A 125 -2.50 -6.45 -25.90
CA GLU A 125 -1.24 -5.77 -25.62
C GLU A 125 -1.09 -5.44 -24.13
N GLU A 126 -2.18 -5.09 -23.43
CA GLU A 126 -2.17 -4.87 -21.99
C GLU A 126 -1.97 -6.18 -21.24
N ARG A 127 -2.65 -7.26 -21.65
CA ARG A 127 -2.44 -8.62 -21.11
C ARG A 127 -1.01 -9.10 -21.27
N LYS A 128 -0.41 -8.84 -22.43
CA LYS A 128 1.00 -9.16 -22.68
C LYS A 128 1.93 -8.36 -21.75
N ARG A 129 1.68 -7.06 -21.57
CA ARG A 129 2.45 -6.22 -20.62
C ARG A 129 2.32 -6.71 -19.18
N ASP A 130 1.15 -7.21 -18.79
CA ASP A 130 0.92 -7.82 -17.50
C ASP A 130 1.78 -9.07 -17.30
N ALA A 131 1.79 -9.99 -18.26
CA ALA A 131 2.63 -11.16 -18.21
C ALA A 131 4.12 -10.81 -18.12
N GLU A 132 4.59 -9.89 -18.98
CA GLU A 132 5.96 -9.37 -18.92
C GLU A 132 6.29 -8.67 -17.60
N SER A 133 5.30 -8.05 -16.96
CA SER A 133 5.46 -7.40 -15.64
C SER A 133 5.68 -8.44 -14.54
N CYS A 134 4.95 -9.55 -14.58
CA CYS A 134 5.15 -10.67 -13.66
C CYS A 134 6.54 -11.27 -13.82
N ASP A 135 6.96 -11.51 -15.06
CA ASP A 135 8.30 -12.05 -15.35
C ASP A 135 9.41 -11.11 -14.89
N ARG A 136 9.25 -9.81 -15.12
CA ARG A 136 10.19 -8.78 -14.62
C ARG A 136 10.26 -8.77 -13.11
N LEU A 137 9.13 -8.89 -12.41
CA LEU A 137 9.12 -8.91 -10.94
C LEU A 137 9.85 -10.14 -10.40
N LEU A 138 9.62 -11.32 -11.00
CA LEU A 138 10.32 -12.55 -10.63
C LEU A 138 11.83 -12.44 -10.90
N GLN A 139 12.22 -11.83 -12.03
CA GLN A 139 13.62 -11.60 -12.33
C GLN A 139 14.25 -10.61 -11.36
N THR A 140 13.57 -9.49 -11.07
CA THR A 140 14.02 -8.50 -10.07
C THR A 140 14.24 -9.16 -8.70
N ALA A 141 13.34 -10.05 -8.27
CA ALA A 141 13.50 -10.76 -6.99
C ALA A 141 14.72 -11.69 -6.97
N LYS A 142 15.00 -12.37 -8.10
CA LYS A 142 16.21 -13.21 -8.25
C LYS A 142 17.48 -12.35 -8.24
N ASP A 143 17.48 -11.27 -9.02
CA ASP A 143 18.62 -10.37 -9.15
C ASP A 143 18.93 -9.73 -7.80
N GLU A 144 17.90 -9.28 -7.05
CA GLU A 144 18.08 -8.68 -5.73
C GLU A 144 18.56 -9.71 -4.70
N THR A 145 18.15 -10.96 -4.82
CA THR A 145 18.67 -12.05 -3.96
C THR A 145 20.14 -12.32 -4.21
N ALA A 146 20.57 -12.24 -5.47
CA ALA A 146 21.96 -12.44 -5.89
C ALA A 146 22.83 -11.18 -5.72
N ASN A 147 22.24 -10.03 -5.48
CA ASN A 147 22.92 -8.74 -5.37
C ASN A 147 23.82 -8.72 -4.13
N GLU A 148 25.13 -8.56 -4.34
CA GLU A 148 26.10 -8.42 -3.25
C GLU A 148 25.85 -7.17 -2.39
N ASN A 149 25.17 -6.18 -2.93
CA ASN A 149 24.78 -4.94 -2.26
C ASN A 149 23.31 -4.91 -1.83
N ASN A 150 22.64 -6.06 -1.67
CA ASN A 150 21.31 -6.07 -1.09
C ASN A 150 21.36 -5.62 0.38
N TYR A 151 20.21 -5.21 0.92
CA TYR A 151 20.11 -4.62 2.26
C TYR A 151 20.86 -5.44 3.33
N MET A 152 20.60 -6.74 3.41
CA MET A 152 21.22 -7.58 4.43
C MET A 152 22.72 -7.76 4.24
N ASN A 153 23.20 -7.79 3.02
CA ASN A 153 24.62 -7.86 2.73
C ASN A 153 25.33 -6.56 3.12
N LEU A 154 24.69 -5.41 2.86
CA LEU A 154 25.20 -4.10 3.29
C LEU A 154 25.24 -3.98 4.83
N VAL A 155 24.19 -4.45 5.51
CA VAL A 155 24.13 -4.48 6.98
C VAL A 155 25.25 -5.38 7.54
N ARG A 156 25.40 -6.61 7.01
CA ARG A 156 26.47 -7.56 7.44
C ARG A 156 27.87 -7.01 7.17
N ALA A 157 28.04 -6.28 6.07
CA ALA A 157 29.32 -5.65 5.73
C ALA A 157 29.59 -4.35 6.53
N GLY A 158 28.68 -3.92 7.39
CA GLY A 158 28.77 -2.66 8.12
C GLY A 158 28.72 -1.42 7.26
N LYS A 159 28.28 -1.54 5.99
CA LYS A 159 28.14 -0.43 5.03
C LYS A 159 26.86 0.35 5.26
N LEU A 160 25.77 -0.33 5.59
CA LEU A 160 24.60 0.28 6.24
C LEU A 160 24.89 0.17 7.76
N LYS A 161 25.35 1.25 8.31
CA LYS A 161 25.78 1.28 9.71
C LYS A 161 24.55 1.17 10.60
N SER A 162 24.63 0.31 11.64
CA SER A 162 23.71 0.37 12.78
C SER A 162 23.64 1.79 13.39
N ARG A 163 24.67 2.59 13.17
CA ARG A 163 24.76 4.01 13.45
C ARG A 163 23.64 4.82 12.78
N ASP A 164 23.25 4.50 11.54
CA ASP A 164 22.16 5.23 10.87
C ASP A 164 20.83 4.98 11.59
N ARG A 165 20.59 3.76 12.08
CA ARG A 165 19.43 3.47 12.93
C ARG A 165 19.52 4.19 14.28
N LEU A 166 20.71 4.30 14.87
CA LEU A 166 20.92 5.07 16.09
C LEU A 166 20.70 6.57 15.84
N GLU A 167 21.21 7.09 14.75
CA GLU A 167 20.97 8.48 14.34
C GLU A 167 19.48 8.77 14.14
N VAL A 168 18.73 7.83 13.52
CA VAL A 168 17.27 7.92 13.40
C VAL A 168 16.60 7.94 14.78
N LEU A 169 16.96 7.02 15.66
CA LEU A 169 16.40 6.96 17.00
C LEU A 169 16.78 8.19 17.85
N GLU A 170 17.98 8.71 17.71
CA GLU A 170 18.42 9.95 18.36
C GLU A 170 17.65 11.16 17.81
N LYS A 171 17.41 11.20 16.50
CA LYS A 171 16.60 12.23 15.84
C LYS A 171 15.15 12.18 16.31
N ILE A 172 14.57 10.99 16.40
CA ILE A 172 13.22 10.77 16.95
C ILE A 172 13.18 11.24 18.43
N ALA A 173 14.11 10.79 19.27
CA ALA A 173 14.19 11.18 20.66
C ALA A 173 14.41 12.69 20.85
N ARG A 174 15.08 13.36 19.90
CA ARG A 174 15.18 14.82 19.87
C ARG A 174 13.84 15.46 19.55
N TYR A 175 13.11 14.95 18.57
CA TYR A 175 11.79 15.46 18.18
C TYR A 175 10.76 15.28 19.31
N GLU A 176 10.82 14.16 20.04
CA GLU A 176 10.02 13.95 21.25
C GLU A 176 10.31 15.02 22.32
N ARG A 177 11.59 15.27 22.62
CA ARG A 177 11.99 16.31 23.59
C ARG A 177 11.61 17.72 23.15
N GLU A 178 11.55 17.98 21.85
CA GLU A 178 11.13 19.24 21.26
C GLU A 178 9.59 19.38 21.21
N GLY A 179 8.83 18.37 21.68
CA GLY A 179 7.37 18.37 21.65
C GLY A 179 6.78 18.23 20.24
N ARG A 180 7.60 17.83 19.24
CA ARG A 180 7.14 17.68 17.83
C ARG A 180 6.25 16.47 17.62
N PHE A 181 6.23 15.56 18.56
CA PHE A 181 5.33 14.42 18.64
C PHE A 181 4.50 14.51 19.93
N SER A 182 4.09 15.72 20.34
CA SER A 182 3.24 15.87 21.51
C SER A 182 2.04 14.94 21.38
N GLU A 183 1.71 14.25 22.47
CA GLU A 183 0.50 13.42 22.60
C GLU A 183 -0.78 14.30 22.61
N ASP A 184 -0.64 15.60 22.54
CA ASP A 184 -1.71 16.45 22.13
C ASP A 184 -2.13 15.95 20.74
N VAL A 185 -3.04 14.97 20.77
CA VAL A 185 -3.96 14.74 19.67
C VAL A 185 -4.51 16.15 19.43
N GLU A 186 -3.88 16.89 18.51
CA GLU A 186 -4.58 18.03 17.97
C GLU A 186 -5.94 17.47 17.63
N GLU A 187 -6.97 17.89 18.33
CA GLU A 187 -8.33 17.60 17.95
C GLU A 187 -8.34 17.75 16.44
N ASP A 188 -8.75 16.71 15.76
CA ASP A 188 -8.79 16.74 14.28
C ASP A 188 -9.27 18.12 13.87
N PRO A 189 -8.48 18.86 13.08
CA PRO A 189 -8.83 20.24 12.77
C PRO A 189 -10.28 20.27 12.33
N PRO A 190 -11.10 21.15 12.88
CA PRO A 190 -12.53 21.10 12.68
C PRO A 190 -12.81 20.94 11.19
N THR A 191 -13.53 19.87 10.83
CA THR A 191 -13.87 19.58 9.45
C THR A 191 -14.56 20.82 8.90
N ARG A 192 -13.91 21.52 7.99
CA ARG A 192 -14.47 22.68 7.31
C ARG A 192 -14.88 22.33 5.89
N GLU A 193 -15.88 22.98 5.41
CA GLU A 193 -16.23 22.88 3.98
C GLU A 193 -15.09 23.45 3.14
N LEU A 194 -14.71 22.70 2.10
CA LEU A 194 -13.76 23.17 1.11
C LEU A 194 -14.35 24.32 0.32
N LYS A 195 -13.56 25.38 0.17
CA LYS A 195 -13.93 26.47 -0.72
C LYS A 195 -13.89 26.02 -2.21
N PRO A 196 -14.70 26.55 -3.08
CA PRO A 196 -14.72 26.15 -4.50
C PRO A 196 -13.34 26.18 -5.18
N ASN A 197 -12.50 27.17 -4.86
CA ASN A 197 -11.14 27.28 -5.40
C ASN A 197 -10.21 26.14 -4.91
N GLU A 198 -10.40 25.65 -3.69
CA GLU A 198 -9.65 24.52 -3.14
C GLU A 198 -10.06 23.21 -3.81
N ILE A 199 -11.35 23.03 -4.05
CA ILE A 199 -11.91 21.89 -4.81
C ILE A 199 -11.35 21.88 -6.23
N ASP A 200 -11.33 23.02 -6.90
CA ASP A 200 -10.79 23.14 -8.27
C ASP A 200 -9.27 22.88 -8.29
N TYR A 201 -8.55 23.35 -7.29
CA TYR A 201 -7.13 23.07 -7.14
C TYR A 201 -6.87 21.57 -6.98
N LEU A 202 -7.60 20.90 -6.07
CA LEU A 202 -7.47 19.46 -5.85
C LEU A 202 -7.81 18.66 -7.12
N ARG A 203 -8.85 19.04 -7.85
CA ARG A 203 -9.21 18.42 -9.13
C ARG A 203 -8.12 18.59 -10.20
N LYS A 204 -7.53 19.78 -10.31
CA LYS A 204 -6.41 20.04 -11.22
C LYS A 204 -5.16 19.23 -10.85
N LYS A 205 -4.81 19.19 -9.56
CA LYS A 205 -3.67 18.41 -9.04
C LYS A 205 -3.88 16.91 -9.27
N LEU A 206 -5.08 16.39 -9.03
CA LEU A 206 -5.44 15.01 -9.31
C LEU A 206 -5.28 14.70 -10.81
N LYS A 207 -5.82 15.55 -11.69
CA LYS A 207 -5.71 15.41 -13.14
C LYS A 207 -4.25 15.42 -13.62
N SER A 208 -3.39 16.23 -13.03
CA SER A 208 -1.97 16.33 -13.42
C SER A 208 -1.13 15.11 -13.01
N LYS A 209 -1.53 14.41 -11.93
CA LYS A 209 -0.79 13.25 -11.41
C LYS A 209 -1.26 11.91 -11.97
N ILE A 210 -2.48 11.83 -12.49
CA ILE A 210 -3.07 10.59 -12.98
C ILE A 210 -2.94 10.51 -14.49
N LYS A 211 -2.18 9.52 -14.96
CA LYS A 211 -1.84 9.35 -16.39
C LYS A 211 -2.95 8.72 -17.23
N THR A 212 -3.89 8.00 -16.64
CA THR A 212 -4.98 7.35 -17.37
C THR A 212 -6.32 8.04 -17.11
N LYS A 213 -7.16 8.12 -18.14
CA LYS A 213 -8.49 8.74 -18.08
C LYS A 213 -9.41 8.06 -17.06
N LEU A 214 -9.30 6.76 -16.96
CA LEU A 214 -10.12 5.94 -16.05
C LEU A 214 -9.73 6.15 -14.60
N THR A 215 -8.44 6.01 -14.26
CA THR A 215 -7.94 6.23 -12.90
C THR A 215 -8.31 7.63 -12.41
N TYR A 216 -8.32 8.61 -13.31
CA TYR A 216 -8.79 9.97 -13.00
C TYR A 216 -10.28 10.02 -12.69
N LYS A 217 -11.15 9.33 -13.47
CA LYS A 217 -12.60 9.29 -13.21
C LYS A 217 -12.90 8.67 -11.83
N VAL A 218 -12.30 7.50 -11.53
CA VAL A 218 -12.48 6.80 -10.25
C VAL A 218 -12.01 7.66 -9.07
N ALA A 219 -10.81 8.21 -9.14
CA ALA A 219 -10.26 9.08 -8.10
C ALA A 219 -11.07 10.36 -7.93
N ARG A 220 -11.60 10.95 -9.03
CA ARG A 220 -12.50 12.10 -8.99
C ARG A 220 -13.83 11.75 -8.33
N GLY A 221 -14.40 10.59 -8.64
CA GLY A 221 -15.63 10.09 -8.00
C GLY A 221 -15.45 9.93 -6.49
N PHE A 222 -14.34 9.34 -6.07
CA PHE A 222 -13.98 9.19 -4.67
C PHE A 222 -13.80 10.56 -3.97
N LEU A 223 -13.04 11.47 -4.58
CA LEU A 223 -12.85 12.82 -4.07
C LEU A 223 -14.18 13.58 -3.94
N ASN A 224 -15.06 13.49 -4.93
CA ASN A 224 -16.37 14.15 -4.87
C ASN A 224 -17.21 13.64 -3.69
N ARG A 225 -17.20 12.31 -3.42
CA ARG A 225 -17.91 11.73 -2.26
C ARG A 225 -17.36 12.20 -0.93
N ILE A 226 -16.01 12.24 -0.80
CA ILE A 226 -15.38 12.76 0.41
C ILE A 226 -15.83 14.22 0.63
N ILE A 227 -15.89 15.03 -0.42
CA ILE A 227 -16.32 16.42 -0.36
C ILE A 227 -17.81 16.50 0.01
N GLU A 228 -18.68 15.70 -0.63
CA GLU A 228 -20.13 15.65 -0.37
C GLU A 228 -20.45 15.18 1.06
N ASN A 229 -19.68 14.22 1.57
CA ASN A 229 -19.87 13.68 2.91
C ASN A 229 -19.15 14.49 4.01
N LYS A 230 -18.54 15.62 3.67
CA LYS A 230 -17.81 16.49 4.61
C LYS A 230 -16.72 15.78 5.42
N GLN A 231 -16.11 14.71 4.83
CA GLN A 231 -15.13 13.85 5.50
C GLN A 231 -13.67 14.21 5.19
N LEU A 232 -13.41 15.32 4.50
CA LEU A 232 -12.05 15.71 4.15
C LEU A 232 -11.44 16.55 5.28
N ILE A 233 -10.56 15.92 6.05
CA ILE A 233 -9.65 16.62 6.96
C ILE A 233 -8.44 17.03 6.11
N ILE A 234 -8.27 18.32 5.87
CA ILE A 234 -7.08 18.84 5.18
C ILE A 234 -6.11 19.33 6.25
N LYS A 235 -5.11 18.50 6.57
CA LYS A 235 -3.81 18.98 7.04
C LYS A 235 -2.88 19.04 5.82
N ASP A 236 -2.43 20.23 5.52
CA ASP A 236 -1.30 20.53 4.63
C ASP A 236 -1.22 19.76 3.30
N VAL A 237 -2.08 20.10 2.37
CA VAL A 237 -1.93 19.77 0.94
C VAL A 237 -1.43 21.01 0.17
N ILE A 238 -0.63 21.84 0.80
CA ILE A 238 0.08 22.95 0.14
C ILE A 238 1.56 22.63 0.08
#